data_b626bb4be99e95913c4d5387be6d222d
#
_entry.id   b626bb4be99e95913c4d5387be6d222d
#
_cell.length_a   1.000
_cell.length_b   1.000
_cell.length_c   1.000
_cell.angle_alpha   90.00
_cell.angle_beta   90.00
_cell.angle_gamma   90.00
#
_symmetry.space_group_name_H-M   'P 1'
#
loop_
_entity.id
_entity.type
_entity.pdbx_description
1 polymer ?
#
loop_
_entity_poly.entity_id
_entity_poly.type
_entity_poly.pdbx_seq_one_letter_code
_entity_poly.pdbx_strand_id
1 'polypeptide(L)'
;MKRSFIAILIIIMVSSCSHPGPVSYAPGSFRFDLHFLSSRDSGMIVLESGASRVIVSAKYQGKVLTSTASGDTGRSFGWVHYKAFDGPLDAHMNAYGGENRLWLGPEGGPFSLFFPPGARMEFANWKTPAPFDTEAWDVLARSATSVDLRKDMQLVNYAGTRLSLSIDRVISILDRGAIDSALGISLDSSAGGSLDSSVAAVGYRTVNTLTNTGGEAWTAATGMPCMWLLDMFPPSPSTLIIIPYAAGDGSKPATTDYFGEIAPDRLHYSDGVLRFRADGKSRGKLGIHPSRVRPVAGSYDSLHGVLTIIQFDVDSSGRYLNQEWRTDRAPFSGDAMNAYNDGPLAGGGQMGPFYELESVAPAAFLVPGGKQVHHHSVYHFTGSFAALDAICKKVLGTGLTQSAP
;
A
#
# COMPACT_ATOMS: atom_id res chain seq x y z
N MET A 1 -11.01 -93.33 -12.66
CA MET A 1 -11.43 -92.20 -11.75
C MET A 1 -10.40 -91.12 -11.86
N LYS A 2 -10.70 -90.04 -12.65
CA LYS A 2 -9.85 -88.89 -12.79
C LYS A 2 -10.41 -87.77 -11.88
N ARG A 3 -9.62 -87.31 -10.90
CA ARG A 3 -9.99 -86.20 -10.03
C ARG A 3 -9.45 -84.91 -10.65
N SER A 4 -10.33 -83.97 -11.07
CA SER A 4 -9.99 -82.68 -11.53
C SER A 4 -9.90 -81.76 -10.30
N PHE A 5 -8.72 -81.07 -10.13
CA PHE A 5 -8.55 -80.03 -9.15
C PHE A 5 -8.88 -78.68 -9.83
N ILE A 6 -9.84 -77.94 -9.32
CA ILE A 6 -10.20 -76.59 -9.71
C ILE A 6 -9.37 -75.67 -8.80
N ALA A 7 -8.41 -74.94 -9.37
CA ALA A 7 -7.68 -73.84 -8.66
C ALA A 7 -8.52 -72.58 -8.72
N ILE A 8 -8.95 -72.07 -7.57
CA ILE A 8 -9.62 -70.76 -7.44
C ILE A 8 -8.54 -69.69 -7.30
N LEU A 9 -8.43 -68.83 -8.31
CA LEU A 9 -7.56 -67.69 -8.31
C LEU A 9 -8.25 -66.52 -7.61
N ILE A 10 -7.85 -66.19 -6.38
CA ILE A 10 -8.35 -65.02 -5.65
C ILE A 10 -7.54 -63.77 -6.12
N ILE A 11 -8.18 -62.90 -6.90
CA ILE A 11 -7.62 -61.60 -7.30
C ILE A 11 -7.88 -60.64 -6.15
N ILE A 12 -6.85 -60.29 -5.40
CA ILE A 12 -6.89 -59.21 -4.40
C ILE A 12 -6.74 -57.87 -5.15
N MET A 13 -7.85 -57.15 -5.31
CA MET A 13 -7.80 -55.75 -5.76
C MET A 13 -7.24 -54.90 -4.63
N VAL A 14 -5.99 -54.46 -4.75
CA VAL A 14 -5.40 -53.44 -3.89
C VAL A 14 -5.90 -52.07 -4.39
N SER A 15 -6.94 -51.51 -3.74
CA SER A 15 -7.33 -50.12 -3.95
C SER A 15 -6.21 -49.23 -3.43
N SER A 16 -5.40 -48.72 -4.34
CA SER A 16 -4.42 -47.67 -4.05
C SER A 16 -5.19 -46.39 -3.79
N CYS A 17 -5.39 -45.99 -2.53
CA CYS A 17 -5.79 -44.66 -2.16
C CYS A 17 -4.63 -43.74 -2.48
N SER A 18 -4.62 -43.13 -3.65
CA SER A 18 -3.74 -42.01 -3.95
C SER A 18 -4.15 -40.82 -3.07
N HIS A 19 -3.42 -40.60 -1.99
CA HIS A 19 -3.50 -39.34 -1.27
C HIS A 19 -3.06 -38.26 -2.27
N PRO A 20 -3.86 -37.21 -2.49
CA PRO A 20 -3.37 -36.06 -3.28
C PRO A 20 -2.11 -35.53 -2.60
N GLY A 21 -1.02 -35.47 -3.35
CA GLY A 21 0.23 -34.89 -2.86
C GLY A 21 -0.02 -33.47 -2.36
N PRO A 22 0.87 -32.91 -1.51
CA PRO A 22 0.71 -31.58 -0.99
C PRO A 22 0.56 -30.59 -2.16
N VAL A 23 -0.54 -29.83 -2.14
CA VAL A 23 -0.79 -28.79 -3.16
C VAL A 23 0.31 -27.76 -3.04
N SER A 24 1.15 -27.62 -4.07
CA SER A 24 2.19 -26.61 -4.14
C SER A 24 1.61 -25.33 -4.74
N TYR A 25 1.74 -24.22 -4.02
CA TYR A 25 1.31 -22.91 -4.47
C TYR A 25 2.53 -22.14 -5.01
N ALA A 26 2.35 -21.37 -6.10
CA ALA A 26 3.41 -20.58 -6.69
C ALA A 26 3.62 -19.27 -5.90
N PRO A 27 4.85 -18.73 -5.85
CA PRO A 27 5.11 -17.39 -5.34
C PRO A 27 4.21 -16.35 -6.00
N GLY A 28 3.66 -15.42 -5.20
CA GLY A 28 2.68 -14.42 -5.66
C GLY A 28 1.24 -14.91 -5.68
N SER A 29 0.95 -16.15 -5.25
CA SER A 29 -0.39 -16.58 -4.87
C SER A 29 -0.61 -16.35 -3.38
N PHE A 30 -1.85 -16.03 -2.99
CA PHE A 30 -2.17 -15.67 -1.60
C PHE A 30 -1.79 -16.78 -0.60
N ARG A 31 -2.05 -18.04 -0.93
CA ARG A 31 -1.74 -19.16 -0.04
C ARG A 31 -0.23 -19.35 0.14
N PHE A 32 0.55 -19.15 -0.92
CA PHE A 32 2.02 -19.17 -0.82
C PHE A 32 2.49 -18.08 0.14
N ASP A 33 2.01 -16.85 -0.05
CA ASP A 33 2.42 -15.71 0.77
C ASP A 33 1.97 -15.88 2.22
N LEU A 34 0.75 -16.35 2.45
CA LEU A 34 0.27 -16.64 3.80
C LEU A 34 1.15 -17.70 4.49
N HIS A 35 1.51 -18.78 3.79
CA HIS A 35 2.38 -19.82 4.35
C HIS A 35 3.79 -19.26 4.63
N PHE A 36 4.37 -18.52 3.68
CA PHE A 36 5.67 -17.89 3.83
C PHE A 36 5.68 -16.93 5.03
N LEU A 37 4.74 -16.02 5.10
CA LEU A 37 4.64 -14.99 6.13
C LEU A 37 4.36 -15.60 7.52
N SER A 38 3.46 -16.59 7.59
CA SER A 38 3.15 -17.29 8.86
C SER A 38 4.34 -18.07 9.42
N SER A 39 5.30 -18.48 8.58
CA SER A 39 6.54 -19.10 9.05
C SER A 39 7.52 -18.09 9.69
N ARG A 40 7.34 -16.78 9.50
CA ARG A 40 8.15 -15.67 10.08
C ARG A 40 7.42 -14.98 11.24
N ASP A 41 6.10 -15.06 11.23
CA ASP A 41 5.24 -14.50 12.27
C ASP A 41 4.00 -15.39 12.46
N SER A 42 4.00 -16.19 13.53
CA SER A 42 2.85 -17.04 13.87
C SER A 42 1.61 -16.23 14.30
N GLY A 43 1.77 -14.92 14.52
CA GLY A 43 0.70 -13.98 14.84
C GLY A 43 0.05 -13.32 13.63
N MET A 44 0.29 -13.81 12.39
CA MET A 44 -0.39 -13.29 11.19
C MET A 44 -1.90 -13.32 11.36
N ILE A 45 -2.55 -12.21 10.98
CA ILE A 45 -4.00 -12.03 11.05
C ILE A 45 -4.52 -12.04 9.62
N VAL A 46 -5.51 -12.91 9.34
CA VAL A 46 -6.20 -12.94 8.06
C VAL A 46 -7.61 -12.39 8.28
N LEU A 47 -7.94 -11.31 7.57
CA LEU A 47 -9.29 -10.78 7.50
C LEU A 47 -9.98 -11.35 6.25
N GLU A 48 -11.28 -11.67 6.36
CA GLU A 48 -12.00 -12.40 5.32
C GLU A 48 -13.37 -11.81 5.03
N SER A 49 -13.73 -11.74 3.75
CA SER A 49 -15.07 -11.38 3.26
C SER A 49 -15.36 -12.10 1.94
N GLY A 50 -16.20 -13.15 1.98
CA GLY A 50 -16.43 -14.02 0.82
C GLY A 50 -15.12 -14.68 0.34
N ALA A 51 -14.73 -14.48 -0.91
CA ALA A 51 -13.45 -14.96 -1.46
C ALA A 51 -12.27 -13.99 -1.18
N SER A 52 -12.56 -12.78 -0.72
CA SER A 52 -11.55 -11.76 -0.46
C SER A 52 -10.81 -12.03 0.85
N ARG A 53 -9.51 -11.78 0.85
CA ARG A 53 -8.62 -11.99 2.01
C ARG A 53 -7.62 -10.84 2.12
N VAL A 54 -7.25 -10.50 3.35
CA VAL A 54 -6.22 -9.49 3.67
C VAL A 54 -5.33 -10.05 4.77
N ILE A 55 -4.01 -10.05 4.57
CA ILE A 55 -3.03 -10.46 5.59
C ILE A 55 -2.49 -9.23 6.31
N VAL A 56 -2.63 -9.20 7.64
CA VAL A 56 -2.12 -8.14 8.51
C VAL A 56 -1.12 -8.73 9.49
N SER A 57 -0.03 -7.99 9.77
CA SER A 57 0.94 -8.34 10.80
C SER A 57 1.12 -7.20 11.80
N ALA A 58 0.87 -7.48 13.06
CA ALA A 58 1.21 -6.60 14.16
C ALA A 58 2.73 -6.55 14.40
N LYS A 59 3.43 -7.69 14.24
CA LYS A 59 4.89 -7.79 14.37
C LYS A 59 5.63 -6.90 13.38
N TYR A 60 5.14 -6.82 12.15
CA TYR A 60 5.70 -5.98 11.10
C TYR A 60 4.97 -4.63 11.00
N GLN A 61 4.90 -3.91 12.11
CA GLN A 61 4.43 -2.51 12.24
C GLN A 61 2.98 -2.28 11.81
N GLY A 62 2.07 -3.21 12.11
CA GLY A 62 0.65 -3.07 11.77
C GLY A 62 0.39 -2.94 10.27
N LYS A 63 1.23 -3.57 9.42
CA LYS A 63 1.10 -3.52 7.96
C LYS A 63 0.02 -4.45 7.46
N VAL A 64 -0.67 -4.04 6.40
CA VAL A 64 -1.26 -4.97 5.44
C VAL A 64 -0.13 -5.46 4.55
N LEU A 65 0.16 -6.76 4.57
CA LEU A 65 1.26 -7.34 3.78
C LEU A 65 0.82 -7.64 2.36
N THR A 66 -0.35 -8.25 2.20
CA THR A 66 -0.95 -8.49 0.88
C THR A 66 -2.44 -8.80 1.01
N SER A 67 -3.16 -8.69 -0.10
CA SER A 67 -4.57 -9.07 -0.23
C SER A 67 -4.82 -9.91 -1.47
N THR A 68 -6.01 -10.49 -1.57
CA THR A 68 -6.50 -11.22 -2.77
C THR A 68 -8.01 -11.09 -2.91
N ALA A 69 -8.49 -11.10 -4.15
CA ALA A 69 -9.92 -11.10 -4.49
C ALA A 69 -10.49 -12.50 -4.74
N SER A 70 -9.65 -13.57 -4.77
CA SER A 70 -10.03 -14.87 -5.32
C SER A 70 -9.59 -16.06 -4.45
N GLY A 71 -9.56 -15.87 -3.14
CA GLY A 71 -9.23 -16.93 -2.18
C GLY A 71 -7.79 -17.43 -2.24
N ASP A 72 -7.54 -18.62 -1.76
CA ASP A 72 -6.21 -19.18 -1.54
C ASP A 72 -5.34 -19.25 -2.80
N THR A 73 -5.92 -19.56 -3.94
CA THR A 73 -5.22 -19.67 -5.24
C THR A 73 -5.14 -18.33 -5.98
N GLY A 74 -5.83 -17.31 -5.45
CA GLY A 74 -5.86 -15.98 -6.04
C GLY A 74 -4.49 -15.30 -6.03
N ARG A 75 -4.32 -14.34 -6.94
CA ARG A 75 -3.13 -13.48 -6.97
C ARG A 75 -3.03 -12.66 -5.68
N SER A 76 -1.83 -12.56 -5.14
CA SER A 76 -1.46 -11.56 -4.15
C SER A 76 -1.25 -10.20 -4.81
N PHE A 77 -1.81 -9.13 -4.25
CA PHE A 77 -1.72 -7.79 -4.82
C PHE A 77 -0.61 -6.95 -4.19
N GLY A 78 -0.25 -7.20 -2.94
CA GLY A 78 0.83 -6.49 -2.27
C GLY A 78 2.23 -6.97 -2.70
N TRP A 79 3.19 -6.07 -2.71
CA TRP A 79 4.58 -6.44 -2.89
C TRP A 79 5.17 -6.98 -1.58
N VAL A 80 5.57 -8.26 -1.59
CA VAL A 80 6.25 -8.94 -0.47
C VAL A 80 7.70 -9.17 -0.84
N HIS A 81 8.62 -8.57 -0.09
CA HIS A 81 10.05 -8.71 -0.31
C HIS A 81 10.60 -9.93 0.45
N TYR A 82 10.40 -11.12 -0.08
CA TYR A 82 10.74 -12.40 0.58
C TYR A 82 12.16 -12.43 1.16
N LYS A 83 13.15 -11.90 0.43
CA LYS A 83 14.56 -11.92 0.85
C LYS A 83 14.84 -11.09 2.11
N ALA A 84 14.09 -10.02 2.33
CA ALA A 84 14.27 -9.16 3.49
C ALA A 84 13.89 -9.86 4.80
N PHE A 85 13.01 -10.86 4.75
CA PHE A 85 12.61 -11.64 5.94
C PHE A 85 13.68 -12.63 6.42
N ASP A 86 14.61 -12.99 5.57
CA ASP A 86 15.65 -13.99 5.85
C ASP A 86 17.03 -13.34 6.11
N GLY A 87 17.16 -12.03 5.87
CA GLY A 87 18.38 -11.26 6.08
C GLY A 87 18.54 -10.75 7.52
N PRO A 88 19.74 -10.22 7.84
CA PRO A 88 19.92 -9.42 9.05
C PRO A 88 19.09 -8.14 8.98
N LEU A 89 18.79 -7.55 10.14
CA LEU A 89 18.15 -6.23 10.19
C LEU A 89 19.06 -5.19 9.51
N ASP A 90 18.47 -4.41 8.60
CA ASP A 90 19.13 -3.26 8.00
C ASP A 90 19.11 -2.08 8.96
N ALA A 91 20.24 -1.38 9.08
CA ALA A 91 20.39 -0.26 10.00
C ALA A 91 19.60 0.98 9.57
N HIS A 92 19.26 1.09 8.30
CA HIS A 92 18.54 2.22 7.70
C HIS A 92 17.03 1.96 7.60
N MET A 93 16.63 0.85 6.98
CA MET A 93 15.24 0.49 6.79
C MET A 93 15.09 -1.00 6.46
N ASN A 94 14.13 -1.65 7.11
CA ASN A 94 13.81 -3.05 6.85
C ASN A 94 12.67 -3.16 5.82
N ALA A 95 13.07 -3.27 4.55
CA ALA A 95 12.17 -3.23 3.40
C ALA A 95 11.41 -4.55 3.19
N TYR A 96 10.57 -4.95 4.14
CA TYR A 96 9.75 -6.17 4.03
C TYR A 96 8.67 -6.10 2.95
N GLY A 97 8.41 -4.91 2.41
CA GLY A 97 7.26 -4.64 1.57
C GLY A 97 6.01 -4.34 2.39
N GLY A 98 4.88 -4.63 1.82
CA GLY A 98 3.56 -4.46 2.42
C GLY A 98 2.65 -3.61 1.55
N GLU A 99 1.46 -4.15 1.28
CA GLU A 99 0.44 -3.53 0.45
C GLU A 99 -0.05 -2.20 1.00
N ASN A 100 -0.03 -2.02 2.34
CA ASN A 100 -0.30 -0.74 2.96
C ASN A 100 0.51 -0.60 4.26
N ARG A 101 1.39 0.38 4.29
CA ARG A 101 2.24 0.74 5.44
C ARG A 101 1.81 2.10 5.96
N LEU A 102 1.92 2.29 7.28
CA LEU A 102 1.82 3.61 7.90
C LEU A 102 3.20 4.02 8.39
N TRP A 103 3.68 5.14 7.90
CA TRP A 103 4.80 5.88 8.44
C TRP A 103 4.34 7.22 8.98
N LEU A 104 5.21 7.87 9.74
CA LEU A 104 5.08 9.27 10.10
C LEU A 104 6.13 10.07 9.31
N GLY A 105 5.67 11.11 8.64
CA GLY A 105 6.53 12.13 8.05
C GLY A 105 6.70 13.34 8.96
N PRO A 106 7.54 14.31 8.55
CA PRO A 106 8.21 14.36 7.26
C PRO A 106 9.48 13.50 7.21
N GLU A 107 9.78 12.97 6.01
CA GLU A 107 11.01 12.22 5.78
C GLU A 107 12.24 13.15 5.82
N GLY A 108 12.18 14.29 5.17
CA GLY A 108 13.20 15.31 5.17
C GLY A 108 12.70 16.65 5.75
N GLY A 109 13.43 17.71 5.49
CA GLY A 109 13.07 19.06 5.95
C GLY A 109 13.41 19.34 7.42
N PRO A 110 13.12 20.56 7.91
CA PRO A 110 13.54 21.01 9.23
C PRO A 110 12.87 20.27 10.40
N PHE A 111 11.86 19.46 10.13
CA PHE A 111 11.13 18.67 11.13
C PHE A 111 11.23 17.16 10.88
N SER A 112 12.16 16.72 10.04
CA SER A 112 12.36 15.31 9.70
C SER A 112 12.37 14.41 10.92
N LEU A 113 11.75 13.22 10.80
CA LEU A 113 11.81 12.15 11.81
C LEU A 113 12.90 11.12 11.49
N PHE A 114 13.55 11.21 10.31
CA PHE A 114 14.49 10.22 9.79
C PHE A 114 15.96 10.63 9.89
N PHE A 115 16.22 11.90 10.20
CA PHE A 115 17.58 12.42 10.35
C PHE A 115 17.80 12.94 11.77
N PRO A 116 18.94 12.60 12.40
CA PRO A 116 19.30 13.18 13.69
C PRO A 116 19.44 14.73 13.61
N PRO A 117 19.18 15.46 14.69
CA PRO A 117 19.35 16.92 14.74
C PRO A 117 20.73 17.35 14.25
N GLY A 118 20.78 18.29 13.30
CA GLY A 118 22.01 18.85 12.76
C GLY A 118 22.81 17.96 11.81
N ALA A 119 22.40 16.73 11.57
CA ALA A 119 23.06 15.85 10.61
C ALA A 119 22.79 16.31 9.16
N ARG A 120 23.74 16.05 8.25
CA ARG A 120 23.53 16.27 6.82
C ARG A 120 22.45 15.32 6.33
N MET A 121 21.53 15.81 5.48
CA MET A 121 20.47 15.00 4.88
C MET A 121 21.01 14.21 3.70
N GLU A 122 21.76 13.15 3.99
CA GLU A 122 22.32 12.19 3.06
C GLU A 122 22.06 10.77 3.56
N PHE A 123 22.05 9.77 2.67
CA PHE A 123 21.65 8.42 3.00
C PHE A 123 22.38 7.82 4.21
N ALA A 124 23.67 8.13 4.38
CA ALA A 124 24.45 7.63 5.51
C ALA A 124 23.87 8.01 6.89
N ASN A 125 23.13 9.12 6.98
CA ASN A 125 22.50 9.63 8.20
C ASN A 125 20.99 9.33 8.25
N TRP A 126 20.40 8.87 7.16
CA TRP A 126 18.98 8.56 7.08
C TRP A 126 18.66 7.24 7.78
N LYS A 127 17.61 7.23 8.60
CA LYS A 127 17.18 6.03 9.29
C LYS A 127 15.69 6.08 9.58
N THR A 128 14.97 5.02 9.25
CA THR A 128 13.58 4.85 9.65
C THR A 128 13.48 4.66 11.15
N PRO A 129 12.66 5.42 11.87
CA PRO A 129 12.40 5.20 13.30
C PRO A 129 11.86 3.81 13.62
N ALA A 130 12.41 3.18 14.66
CA ALA A 130 12.10 1.81 15.04
C ALA A 130 10.59 1.52 15.25
N PRO A 131 9.76 2.44 15.81
CA PRO A 131 8.33 2.18 16.01
C PRO A 131 7.53 1.88 14.75
N PHE A 132 7.99 2.32 13.57
CA PHE A 132 7.38 1.99 12.29
C PHE A 132 8.35 1.32 11.30
N ASP A 133 9.45 0.74 11.82
CA ASP A 133 10.37 -0.12 11.06
C ASP A 133 10.50 -1.53 11.66
N THR A 134 10.90 -1.65 12.93
CA THR A 134 11.28 -2.94 13.53
C THR A 134 10.46 -3.34 14.76
N GLU A 135 9.72 -2.42 15.39
CA GLU A 135 8.96 -2.72 16.60
C GLU A 135 7.56 -3.22 16.28
N ALA A 136 7.10 -4.23 17.02
CA ALA A 136 5.74 -4.72 16.92
C ALA A 136 4.72 -3.71 17.48
N TRP A 137 3.48 -3.79 16.98
CA TRP A 137 2.33 -3.03 17.46
C TRP A 137 1.42 -3.90 18.31
N ASP A 138 0.72 -3.32 19.27
CA ASP A 138 -0.24 -4.02 20.11
C ASP A 138 -1.55 -4.29 19.35
N VAL A 139 -2.07 -5.51 19.50
CA VAL A 139 -3.40 -5.89 19.02
C VAL A 139 -4.40 -5.63 20.14
N LEU A 140 -5.27 -4.63 19.97
CA LEU A 140 -6.28 -4.27 20.97
C LEU A 140 -7.56 -5.10 20.81
N ALA A 141 -7.98 -5.34 19.57
CA ALA A 141 -9.14 -6.17 19.23
C ALA A 141 -8.99 -6.79 17.85
N ARG A 142 -9.65 -7.90 17.62
CA ARG A 142 -9.75 -8.51 16.29
C ARG A 142 -11.05 -9.27 16.10
N SER A 143 -11.53 -9.29 14.85
CA SER A 143 -12.65 -10.12 14.39
C SER A 143 -12.26 -10.82 13.08
N ALA A 144 -13.19 -11.49 12.43
CA ALA A 144 -12.96 -12.04 11.09
C ALA A 144 -12.77 -10.96 10.02
N THR A 145 -13.28 -9.74 10.25
CA THR A 145 -13.31 -8.66 9.26
C THR A 145 -12.52 -7.41 9.66
N SER A 146 -12.00 -7.34 10.87
CA SER A 146 -11.26 -6.16 11.34
C SER A 146 -10.21 -6.51 12.38
N VAL A 147 -9.19 -5.65 12.49
CA VAL A 147 -8.20 -5.65 13.56
C VAL A 147 -7.91 -4.22 13.98
N ASP A 148 -7.83 -4.02 15.30
CA ASP A 148 -7.50 -2.76 15.94
C ASP A 148 -6.10 -2.87 16.52
N LEU A 149 -5.22 -1.98 16.08
CA LEU A 149 -3.80 -1.96 16.44
C LEU A 149 -3.45 -0.63 17.09
N ARG A 150 -2.47 -0.66 18.01
CA ARG A 150 -1.94 0.53 18.66
C ARG A 150 -0.43 0.51 18.77
N LYS A 151 0.18 1.68 18.65
CA LYS A 151 1.59 1.91 18.96
C LYS A 151 1.78 3.25 19.64
N ASP A 152 2.35 3.21 20.84
CA ASP A 152 2.86 4.39 21.54
C ASP A 152 4.30 4.64 21.12
N MET A 153 4.66 5.90 20.88
CA MET A 153 5.95 6.27 20.29
C MET A 153 6.56 7.48 21.01
N GLN A 154 7.89 7.45 21.11
CA GLN A 154 8.72 8.58 21.52
C GLN A 154 9.68 8.87 20.38
N LEU A 155 9.54 10.02 19.75
CA LEU A 155 10.34 10.43 18.59
C LEU A 155 11.05 11.74 18.87
N VAL A 156 12.14 12.00 18.16
CA VAL A 156 12.81 13.29 18.15
C VAL A 156 12.90 13.76 16.72
N ASN A 157 12.39 14.94 16.43
CA ASN A 157 12.50 15.49 15.08
C ASN A 157 13.85 16.20 14.85
N TYR A 158 14.14 16.56 13.61
CA TYR A 158 15.38 17.23 13.23
C TYR A 158 15.63 18.58 13.96
N ALA A 159 14.57 19.27 14.36
CA ALA A 159 14.67 20.49 15.18
C ALA A 159 15.01 20.18 16.66
N GLY A 160 15.12 18.92 17.05
CA GLY A 160 15.42 18.48 18.43
C GLY A 160 14.19 18.39 19.34
N THR A 161 12.99 18.60 18.80
CA THR A 161 11.75 18.49 19.60
C THR A 161 11.41 17.02 19.88
N ARG A 162 11.13 16.71 21.14
CA ARG A 162 10.64 15.41 21.59
C ARG A 162 9.13 15.34 21.36
N LEU A 163 8.69 14.31 20.68
CA LEU A 163 7.29 14.05 20.35
C LEU A 163 6.84 12.77 21.04
N SER A 164 5.89 12.88 21.97
CA SER A 164 5.21 11.73 22.57
C SER A 164 3.86 11.59 21.88
N LEU A 165 3.60 10.43 21.29
CA LEU A 165 2.39 10.22 20.49
C LEU A 165 1.92 8.77 20.56
N SER A 166 0.66 8.56 20.23
CA SER A 166 0.14 7.23 19.91
C SER A 166 -0.54 7.22 18.54
N ILE A 167 -0.45 6.06 17.88
CA ILE A 167 -1.25 5.75 16.69
C ILE A 167 -2.21 4.63 17.04
N ASP A 168 -3.50 4.88 16.84
CA ASP A 168 -4.53 3.84 16.75
C ASP A 168 -4.80 3.58 15.26
N ARG A 169 -4.77 2.30 14.85
CA ARG A 169 -4.95 1.90 13.46
C ARG A 169 -5.97 0.77 13.38
N VAL A 170 -7.13 1.05 12.81
CA VAL A 170 -8.16 0.05 12.53
C VAL A 170 -8.06 -0.35 11.06
N ILE A 171 -7.94 -1.64 10.78
CA ILE A 171 -7.91 -2.21 9.43
C ILE A 171 -9.14 -3.09 9.28
N SER A 172 -9.98 -2.80 8.29
CA SER A 172 -11.21 -3.54 8.03
C SER A 172 -11.31 -3.96 6.57
N ILE A 173 -11.53 -5.25 6.31
CA ILE A 173 -11.89 -5.73 4.97
C ILE A 173 -13.33 -5.33 4.68
N LEU A 174 -13.59 -4.92 3.44
CA LEU A 174 -14.89 -4.47 2.97
C LEU A 174 -15.60 -5.62 2.24
N ASP A 175 -16.89 -5.74 2.45
CA ASP A 175 -17.72 -6.58 1.60
C ASP A 175 -18.02 -5.89 0.26
N ARG A 176 -18.62 -6.62 -0.68
CA ARG A 176 -18.90 -6.13 -2.03
C ARG A 176 -19.80 -4.90 -2.04
N GLY A 177 -20.83 -4.89 -1.20
CA GLY A 177 -21.75 -3.74 -1.08
C GLY A 177 -21.07 -2.49 -0.52
N ALA A 178 -20.15 -2.66 0.43
CA ALA A 178 -19.35 -1.56 0.98
C ALA A 178 -18.37 -1.00 -0.07
N ILE A 179 -17.77 -1.84 -0.92
CA ILE A 179 -16.94 -1.42 -2.05
C ILE A 179 -17.78 -0.61 -3.05
N ASP A 180 -18.94 -1.13 -3.45
CA ASP A 180 -19.87 -0.48 -4.37
C ASP A 180 -20.29 0.91 -3.85
N SER A 181 -20.68 0.97 -2.58
CA SER A 181 -21.07 2.21 -1.92
C SER A 181 -19.94 3.24 -1.85
N ALA A 182 -18.72 2.79 -1.49
CA ALA A 182 -17.58 3.67 -1.33
C ALA A 182 -17.12 4.30 -2.66
N LEU A 183 -17.20 3.55 -3.76
CA LEU A 183 -16.73 3.99 -5.07
C LEU A 183 -17.86 4.47 -6.01
N GLY A 184 -19.13 4.34 -5.59
CA GLY A 184 -20.28 4.70 -6.40
C GLY A 184 -20.41 3.85 -7.68
N ILE A 185 -20.02 2.56 -7.59
CA ILE A 185 -20.11 1.57 -8.68
C ILE A 185 -21.14 0.50 -8.35
N SER A 186 -21.40 -0.42 -9.25
CA SER A 186 -22.20 -1.63 -9.00
C SER A 186 -21.48 -2.82 -9.59
N LEU A 187 -21.03 -3.72 -8.73
CA LEU A 187 -20.36 -4.97 -9.10
C LEU A 187 -21.35 -6.13 -9.24
N ASP A 188 -22.61 -5.97 -8.79
CA ASP A 188 -23.64 -7.00 -8.87
C ASP A 188 -24.42 -6.97 -10.17
N SER A 189 -24.61 -8.14 -10.80
CA SER A 189 -25.31 -8.33 -12.08
C SER A 189 -26.85 -8.14 -12.00
N SER A 190 -27.41 -7.98 -10.82
CA SER A 190 -28.87 -7.94 -10.62
C SER A 190 -29.53 -6.57 -10.90
N ALA A 191 -28.76 -5.48 -10.94
CA ALA A 191 -29.28 -4.15 -11.29
C ALA A 191 -28.95 -3.86 -12.78
N GLY A 192 -29.94 -3.80 -13.65
CA GLY A 192 -29.81 -3.62 -15.10
C GLY A 192 -28.89 -2.46 -15.51
N GLY A 193 -27.62 -2.73 -15.70
CA GLY A 193 -26.52 -1.80 -15.94
C GLY A 193 -25.23 -2.23 -15.24
N SER A 194 -25.20 -3.45 -14.69
CA SER A 194 -24.07 -4.00 -13.92
C SER A 194 -22.81 -4.20 -14.77
N LEU A 195 -21.69 -3.93 -14.13
CA LEU A 195 -20.39 -4.45 -14.56
C LEU A 195 -20.45 -5.99 -14.58
N ASP A 196 -19.75 -6.58 -15.54
CA ASP A 196 -19.65 -8.02 -15.75
C ASP A 196 -19.49 -8.78 -14.42
N SER A 197 -20.35 -9.78 -14.15
CA SER A 197 -20.32 -10.62 -12.96
C SER A 197 -19.00 -11.38 -12.75
N SER A 198 -18.09 -11.35 -13.74
CA SER A 198 -16.75 -11.92 -13.67
C SER A 198 -15.74 -11.04 -12.94
N VAL A 199 -16.09 -9.80 -12.52
CA VAL A 199 -15.16 -8.94 -11.76
C VAL A 199 -14.99 -9.48 -10.35
N ALA A 200 -13.78 -9.95 -10.04
CA ALA A 200 -13.38 -10.23 -8.68
C ALA A 200 -12.80 -8.96 -8.05
N ALA A 201 -13.17 -8.71 -6.79
CA ALA A 201 -12.76 -7.50 -6.07
C ALA A 201 -12.35 -7.82 -4.64
N VAL A 202 -11.35 -7.13 -4.13
CA VAL A 202 -11.04 -6.99 -2.71
C VAL A 202 -10.88 -5.52 -2.39
N GLY A 203 -11.39 -5.10 -1.24
CA GLY A 203 -11.20 -3.77 -0.71
C GLY A 203 -11.00 -3.82 0.80
N TYR A 204 -10.18 -2.93 1.32
CA TYR A 204 -10.05 -2.70 2.74
C TYR A 204 -9.85 -1.22 3.04
N ARG A 205 -10.23 -0.84 4.24
CA ARG A 205 -10.07 0.52 4.76
C ARG A 205 -9.18 0.52 5.98
N THR A 206 -8.31 1.51 6.09
CA THR A 206 -7.59 1.83 7.31
C THR A 206 -8.09 3.16 7.88
N VAL A 207 -8.36 3.18 9.20
CA VAL A 207 -8.66 4.39 9.97
C VAL A 207 -7.50 4.61 10.90
N ASN A 208 -6.73 5.67 10.69
CA ASN A 208 -5.51 5.94 11.42
C ASN A 208 -5.72 7.19 12.26
N THR A 209 -5.56 7.06 13.57
CA THR A 209 -5.72 8.18 14.52
C THR A 209 -4.40 8.47 15.20
N LEU A 210 -3.85 9.64 14.93
CA LEU A 210 -2.68 10.19 15.61
C LEU A 210 -3.12 11.02 16.81
N THR A 211 -2.57 10.73 17.99
CA THR A 211 -2.83 11.47 19.23
C THR A 211 -1.54 12.06 19.78
N ASN A 212 -1.53 13.34 20.12
CA ASN A 212 -0.46 13.93 20.91
C ASN A 212 -0.62 13.50 22.37
N THR A 213 0.23 12.60 22.86
CA THR A 213 0.23 12.11 24.25
C THR A 213 1.23 12.86 25.14
N GLY A 214 1.94 13.85 24.58
CA GLY A 214 2.88 14.71 25.30
C GLY A 214 2.20 15.83 26.08
N GLY A 215 3.00 16.58 26.83
CA GLY A 215 2.53 17.73 27.61
C GLY A 215 2.53 19.06 26.83
N GLU A 216 3.12 19.09 25.64
CA GLU A 216 3.30 20.31 24.86
C GLU A 216 2.54 20.26 23.54
N ALA A 217 2.05 21.42 23.10
CA ALA A 217 1.41 21.54 21.78
C ALA A 217 2.45 21.46 20.65
N TRP A 218 2.09 20.81 19.56
CA TRP A 218 2.90 20.79 18.35
C TRP A 218 2.60 22.02 17.51
N THR A 219 3.63 22.82 17.22
CA THR A 219 3.51 24.14 16.59
C THR A 219 4.42 24.26 15.38
N ALA A 220 4.24 25.30 14.59
CA ALA A 220 5.12 25.60 13.46
C ALA A 220 6.58 25.89 13.89
N ALA A 221 6.82 26.26 15.14
CA ALA A 221 8.16 26.51 15.66
C ALA A 221 8.86 25.23 16.13
N THR A 222 8.10 24.31 16.72
CA THR A 222 8.62 23.05 17.28
C THR A 222 8.57 21.89 16.29
N GLY A 223 7.75 22.01 15.26
CA GLY A 223 7.46 20.94 14.31
C GLY A 223 6.42 19.95 14.83
N MET A 224 5.94 19.12 13.94
CA MET A 224 4.96 18.08 14.19
C MET A 224 5.12 16.94 13.16
N PRO A 225 4.54 15.77 13.42
CA PRO A 225 4.45 14.73 12.39
C PRO A 225 3.27 14.96 11.42
N CYS A 226 3.24 14.18 10.34
CA CYS A 226 2.05 13.90 9.54
C CYS A 226 1.93 12.39 9.36
N MET A 227 0.72 11.86 9.22
CA MET A 227 0.53 10.46 8.83
C MET A 227 0.80 10.31 7.34
N TRP A 228 1.50 9.23 6.98
CA TRP A 228 1.92 8.95 5.62
C TRP A 228 1.67 7.46 5.32
N LEU A 229 0.71 7.20 4.43
CA LEU A 229 0.33 5.87 4.01
C LEU A 229 1.06 5.57 2.69
N LEU A 230 1.73 4.42 2.63
CA LEU A 230 2.54 4.00 1.50
C LEU A 230 2.08 2.59 1.07
N ASP A 231 1.50 2.51 -0.11
CA ASP A 231 1.01 1.25 -0.68
C ASP A 231 2.04 0.71 -1.67
N MET A 232 2.63 -0.44 -1.39
CA MET A 232 3.65 -1.05 -2.27
C MET A 232 3.05 -2.20 -3.07
N PHE A 233 3.18 -2.10 -4.38
CA PHE A 233 2.64 -3.07 -5.33
C PHE A 233 3.72 -3.63 -6.25
N PRO A 234 3.60 -4.90 -6.70
CA PRO A 234 4.49 -5.47 -7.70
C PRO A 234 4.27 -4.80 -9.06
N PRO A 235 5.34 -4.31 -9.72
CA PRO A 235 5.24 -3.69 -11.04
C PRO A 235 5.18 -4.75 -12.15
N SER A 236 4.70 -4.34 -13.31
CA SER A 236 4.87 -5.07 -14.57
C SER A 236 5.36 -4.14 -15.68
N PRO A 237 5.85 -4.66 -16.81
CA PRO A 237 6.23 -3.80 -17.95
C PRO A 237 5.10 -2.91 -18.48
N SER A 238 3.85 -3.26 -18.17
CA SER A 238 2.64 -2.57 -18.63
C SER A 238 1.92 -1.80 -17.53
N THR A 239 2.48 -1.70 -16.32
CA THR A 239 1.85 -0.97 -15.22
C THR A 239 1.91 0.54 -15.44
N LEU A 240 0.76 1.18 -15.32
CA LEU A 240 0.58 2.62 -15.46
C LEU A 240 -0.17 3.16 -14.25
N ILE A 241 0.44 4.08 -13.50
CA ILE A 241 -0.22 4.85 -12.45
C ILE A 241 -1.10 5.91 -13.12
N ILE A 242 -2.30 6.14 -12.60
CA ILE A 242 -3.33 7.04 -13.12
C ILE A 242 -3.78 7.97 -11.98
N ILE A 243 -3.48 9.25 -12.10
CA ILE A 243 -3.78 10.24 -11.07
C ILE A 243 -4.63 11.37 -11.67
N PRO A 244 -5.94 11.39 -11.39
CA PRO A 244 -6.77 12.53 -11.72
C PRO A 244 -6.40 13.73 -10.83
N TYR A 245 -6.35 14.94 -11.42
CA TYR A 245 -6.07 16.16 -10.69
C TYR A 245 -7.08 17.27 -11.00
N ALA A 246 -7.21 18.22 -10.08
CA ALA A 246 -8.09 19.37 -10.27
C ALA A 246 -7.47 20.40 -11.22
N ALA A 247 -8.30 21.13 -11.97
CA ALA A 247 -7.86 22.29 -12.73
C ALA A 247 -7.20 23.34 -11.82
N GLY A 248 -6.28 24.10 -12.35
CA GLY A 248 -5.54 25.13 -11.63
C GLY A 248 -5.15 26.31 -12.51
N ASP A 249 -4.20 27.08 -12.08
CA ASP A 249 -3.72 28.33 -12.68
C ASP A 249 -2.83 28.17 -13.94
N GLY A 250 -2.73 26.97 -14.47
CA GLY A 250 -1.85 26.63 -15.60
C GLY A 250 -0.46 26.16 -15.21
N SER A 251 -0.10 26.20 -13.90
CA SER A 251 1.12 25.58 -13.41
C SER A 251 1.12 24.05 -13.56
N LYS A 252 2.31 23.44 -13.53
CA LYS A 252 2.42 21.97 -13.49
C LYS A 252 1.63 21.42 -12.31
N PRO A 253 0.78 20.38 -12.48
CA PRO A 253 -0.03 19.83 -11.40
C PRO A 253 0.77 19.00 -10.39
N ALA A 254 2.01 18.64 -10.69
CA ALA A 254 2.84 17.76 -9.91
C ALA A 254 4.25 18.29 -9.72
N THR A 255 4.83 18.05 -8.54
CA THR A 255 6.26 18.08 -8.24
C THR A 255 6.88 16.79 -8.81
N THR A 256 7.95 16.87 -9.61
CA THR A 256 8.52 15.74 -10.35
C THR A 256 10.02 15.53 -10.16
N ASP A 257 10.65 16.30 -9.27
CA ASP A 257 12.10 16.40 -9.11
C ASP A 257 12.65 15.89 -7.76
N TYR A 258 11.87 15.09 -7.01
CA TYR A 258 12.29 14.53 -5.72
C TYR A 258 13.63 13.78 -5.77
N PHE A 259 13.85 13.01 -6.84
CA PHE A 259 15.07 12.24 -7.10
C PHE A 259 15.70 12.59 -8.45
N GLY A 260 15.51 13.83 -8.92
CA GLY A 260 15.78 14.27 -10.27
C GLY A 260 14.54 14.17 -11.16
N GLU A 261 14.54 14.93 -12.26
CA GLU A 261 13.38 15.01 -13.17
C GLU A 261 13.04 13.62 -13.75
N ILE A 262 11.75 13.31 -13.75
CA ILE A 262 11.22 12.09 -14.41
C ILE A 262 11.33 12.26 -15.92
N ALA A 263 11.86 11.25 -16.61
CA ALA A 263 12.02 11.26 -18.06
C ALA A 263 10.67 11.50 -18.77
N PRO A 264 10.62 12.34 -19.83
CA PRO A 264 9.36 12.74 -20.47
C PRO A 264 8.54 11.61 -21.06
N ASP A 265 9.19 10.50 -21.47
CA ASP A 265 8.53 9.29 -22.01
C ASP A 265 7.87 8.43 -20.90
N ARG A 266 8.02 8.82 -19.66
CA ARG A 266 7.47 8.09 -18.50
C ARG A 266 6.31 8.80 -17.83
N LEU A 267 6.06 10.08 -18.18
CA LEU A 267 5.07 10.92 -17.52
C LEU A 267 4.26 11.72 -18.54
N HIS A 268 2.97 11.46 -18.59
CA HIS A 268 2.06 12.11 -19.54
C HIS A 268 0.92 12.82 -18.83
N TYR A 269 0.59 14.02 -19.30
CA TYR A 269 -0.51 14.84 -18.81
C TYR A 269 -1.54 14.99 -19.94
N SER A 270 -2.78 14.57 -19.71
CA SER A 270 -3.89 14.79 -20.64
C SER A 270 -5.21 14.87 -19.87
N ASP A 271 -6.08 15.79 -20.25
CA ASP A 271 -7.49 15.87 -19.83
C ASP A 271 -7.69 15.82 -18.29
N GLY A 272 -6.81 16.49 -17.53
CA GLY A 272 -6.88 16.50 -16.07
C GLY A 272 -6.42 15.19 -15.41
N VAL A 273 -5.67 14.36 -16.14
CA VAL A 273 -5.12 13.11 -15.65
C VAL A 273 -3.63 13.06 -15.94
N LEU A 274 -2.86 12.65 -14.93
CA LEU A 274 -1.46 12.32 -15.02
C LEU A 274 -1.32 10.81 -15.11
N ARG A 275 -0.52 10.33 -16.06
CA ARG A 275 -0.15 8.92 -16.22
C ARG A 275 1.34 8.76 -16.04
N PHE A 276 1.74 7.88 -15.13
CA PHE A 276 3.14 7.63 -14.78
C PHE A 276 3.48 6.14 -14.93
N ARG A 277 4.51 5.83 -15.72
CA ARG A 277 4.95 4.45 -15.96
C ARG A 277 5.60 3.87 -14.69
N ALA A 278 5.04 2.75 -14.21
CA ALA A 278 5.43 2.09 -12.97
C ALA A 278 5.92 0.65 -13.23
N ASP A 279 7.02 0.53 -13.97
CA ASP A 279 7.59 -0.75 -14.44
C ASP A 279 8.76 -1.28 -13.58
N GLY A 280 9.11 -0.58 -12.49
CA GLY A 280 10.24 -0.97 -11.63
C GLY A 280 11.63 -0.80 -12.26
N LYS A 281 11.76 -0.02 -13.35
CA LYS A 281 13.02 0.08 -14.13
C LYS A 281 13.69 1.45 -14.08
N SER A 282 13.02 2.46 -13.53
CA SER A 282 13.57 3.81 -13.46
C SER A 282 13.05 4.50 -12.21
N ARG A 283 13.94 4.80 -11.26
CA ARG A 283 13.57 5.47 -10.02
C ARG A 283 13.01 6.85 -10.30
N GLY A 284 11.82 7.12 -9.77
CA GLY A 284 11.17 8.41 -9.88
C GLY A 284 10.07 8.57 -8.84
N LYS A 285 9.91 9.78 -8.32
CA LYS A 285 8.85 10.15 -7.40
C LYS A 285 8.20 11.44 -7.88
N LEU A 286 6.88 11.48 -7.79
CA LEU A 286 6.11 12.70 -8.01
C LEU A 286 5.17 12.95 -6.84
N GLY A 287 4.74 14.19 -6.69
CA GLY A 287 3.77 14.60 -5.68
C GLY A 287 2.71 15.51 -6.27
N ILE A 288 1.51 15.49 -5.70
CA ILE A 288 0.38 16.33 -6.09
C ILE A 288 0.05 17.30 -4.95
N HIS A 289 0.14 18.58 -5.24
CA HIS A 289 -0.14 19.63 -4.26
C HIS A 289 -1.58 19.57 -3.73
N PRO A 290 -1.85 19.91 -2.46
CA PRO A 290 -3.18 19.83 -1.84
C PRO A 290 -4.31 20.52 -2.63
N SER A 291 -4.02 21.66 -3.28
CA SER A 291 -5.00 22.39 -4.10
C SER A 291 -5.35 21.71 -5.43
N ARG A 292 -4.57 20.72 -5.84
CA ARG A 292 -4.71 20.02 -7.14
C ARG A 292 -5.09 18.56 -6.99
N VAL A 293 -4.85 17.95 -5.81
CA VAL A 293 -5.14 16.54 -5.57
C VAL A 293 -6.63 16.25 -5.56
N ARG A 294 -7.02 15.11 -6.10
CA ARG A 294 -8.33 14.48 -5.88
C ARG A 294 -8.16 13.35 -4.86
N PRO A 295 -9.21 13.02 -4.07
CA PRO A 295 -9.10 12.02 -3.00
C PRO A 295 -9.05 10.58 -3.53
N VAL A 296 -8.58 10.39 -4.76
CA VAL A 296 -8.46 9.09 -5.44
C VAL A 296 -7.26 9.08 -6.38
N ALA A 297 -6.61 7.93 -6.49
CA ALA A 297 -5.64 7.61 -7.52
C ALA A 297 -5.71 6.12 -7.81
N GLY A 298 -5.05 5.66 -8.85
CA GLY A 298 -5.02 4.24 -9.15
C GLY A 298 -3.87 3.84 -10.05
N SER A 299 -3.86 2.56 -10.41
CA SER A 299 -2.94 2.00 -11.39
C SER A 299 -3.61 0.88 -12.16
N TYR A 300 -3.17 0.67 -13.37
CA TYR A 300 -3.61 -0.44 -14.21
C TYR A 300 -2.42 -1.23 -14.73
N ASP A 301 -2.43 -2.52 -14.45
CA ASP A 301 -1.52 -3.51 -15.01
C ASP A 301 -2.24 -4.30 -16.11
N SER A 302 -2.02 -3.92 -17.36
CA SER A 302 -2.70 -4.55 -18.51
C SER A 302 -2.22 -5.97 -18.78
N LEU A 303 -0.99 -6.34 -18.34
CA LEU A 303 -0.47 -7.70 -18.48
C LEU A 303 -1.24 -8.70 -17.64
N HIS A 304 -1.66 -8.28 -16.44
CA HIS A 304 -2.34 -9.16 -15.49
C HIS A 304 -3.83 -8.84 -15.33
N GLY A 305 -4.36 -7.83 -16.01
CA GLY A 305 -5.75 -7.40 -15.88
C GLY A 305 -6.10 -6.97 -14.46
N VAL A 306 -5.25 -6.16 -13.83
CA VAL A 306 -5.45 -5.67 -12.46
C VAL A 306 -5.62 -4.17 -12.47
N LEU A 307 -6.75 -3.69 -11.98
CA LEU A 307 -7.00 -2.29 -11.65
C LEU A 307 -6.91 -2.11 -10.14
N THR A 308 -5.98 -1.27 -9.70
CA THR A 308 -5.85 -0.85 -8.29
C THR A 308 -6.38 0.57 -8.14
N ILE A 309 -7.13 0.84 -7.08
CA ILE A 309 -7.62 2.17 -6.72
C ILE A 309 -7.30 2.41 -5.25
N ILE A 310 -6.78 3.59 -4.94
CA ILE A 310 -6.70 4.10 -3.57
C ILE A 310 -7.68 5.27 -3.41
N GLN A 311 -8.28 5.37 -2.22
CA GLN A 311 -9.15 6.47 -1.83
C GLN A 311 -8.71 6.96 -0.44
N PHE A 312 -8.58 8.26 -0.25
CA PHE A 312 -8.01 8.82 0.96
C PHE A 312 -8.59 10.20 1.30
N ASP A 313 -8.40 10.63 2.54
CA ASP A 313 -8.81 11.96 2.98
C ASP A 313 -7.89 13.03 2.40
N VAL A 314 -8.47 14.16 2.01
CA VAL A 314 -7.77 15.36 1.55
C VAL A 314 -8.35 16.58 2.25
N ASP A 315 -7.50 17.39 2.84
CA ASP A 315 -7.83 18.76 3.26
C ASP A 315 -7.11 19.73 2.33
N SER A 316 -7.83 20.29 1.37
CA SER A 316 -7.27 21.24 0.40
C SER A 316 -6.81 22.58 1.03
N SER A 317 -7.27 22.88 2.24
CA SER A 317 -6.86 24.05 3.04
C SER A 317 -5.75 23.72 4.05
N GLY A 318 -5.46 22.42 4.21
CA GLY A 318 -4.45 21.91 5.13
C GLY A 318 -3.02 22.32 4.75
N ARG A 319 -2.15 22.37 5.75
CA ARG A 319 -0.72 22.62 5.56
C ARG A 319 -0.02 21.25 5.51
N TYR A 320 0.67 20.95 4.42
CA TYR A 320 1.36 19.67 4.23
C TYR A 320 2.87 19.84 4.38
N LEU A 321 3.49 18.91 5.09
CA LEU A 321 4.93 18.96 5.35
C LEU A 321 5.72 18.60 4.10
N ASN A 322 6.70 19.44 3.76
CA ASN A 322 7.69 19.11 2.72
C ASN A 322 8.55 17.94 3.20
N GLN A 323 8.74 16.94 2.35
CA GLN A 323 9.44 15.71 2.69
C GLN A 323 10.80 15.57 1.97
N GLU A 324 11.23 16.59 1.20
CA GLU A 324 12.52 16.56 0.53
C GLU A 324 13.70 16.57 1.53
N TRP A 325 14.77 15.88 1.21
CA TRP A 325 15.98 15.78 2.05
C TRP A 325 16.81 17.08 2.02
N ARG A 326 16.19 18.17 2.42
CA ARG A 326 16.80 19.51 2.46
C ARG A 326 16.02 20.41 3.41
N THR A 327 16.71 21.43 3.97
CA THR A 327 16.12 22.33 4.96
C THR A 327 15.82 23.73 4.45
N ASP A 328 16.15 24.03 3.20
CA ASP A 328 15.98 25.35 2.57
C ASP A 328 14.63 25.54 1.84
N ARG A 329 13.78 24.52 1.84
CA ARG A 329 12.38 24.61 1.40
C ARG A 329 11.47 25.08 2.53
N ALA A 330 10.37 25.73 2.18
CA ALA A 330 9.33 26.07 3.14
C ALA A 330 8.77 24.77 3.76
N PRO A 331 8.73 24.64 5.10
CA PRO A 331 8.40 23.37 5.75
C PRO A 331 6.97 22.86 5.48
N PHE A 332 6.06 23.74 5.07
CA PHE A 332 4.65 23.42 4.81
C PHE A 332 4.27 23.56 3.33
N SER A 333 5.20 23.32 2.42
CA SER A 333 4.98 23.31 0.97
C SER A 333 4.97 21.90 0.39
N GLY A 334 4.54 20.91 1.17
CA GLY A 334 4.51 19.51 0.77
C GLY A 334 3.28 19.12 -0.04
N ASP A 335 3.33 17.91 -0.57
CA ASP A 335 2.28 17.31 -1.39
C ASP A 335 1.34 16.44 -0.54
N ALA A 336 0.06 16.35 -0.94
CA ALA A 336 -0.95 15.57 -0.23
C ALA A 336 -1.05 14.11 -0.73
N MET A 337 -0.50 13.84 -1.91
CA MET A 337 -0.43 12.53 -2.52
C MET A 337 0.89 12.40 -3.26
N ASN A 338 1.53 11.23 -3.18
CA ASN A 338 2.72 10.94 -3.94
C ASN A 338 2.56 9.62 -4.72
N ALA A 339 3.36 9.46 -5.77
CA ALA A 339 3.55 8.20 -6.46
C ALA A 339 5.05 7.95 -6.68
N TYR A 340 5.47 6.72 -6.49
CA TYR A 340 6.86 6.30 -6.61
C TYR A 340 6.98 5.09 -7.52
N ASN A 341 7.98 5.08 -8.38
CA ASN A 341 8.42 3.90 -9.11
C ASN A 341 9.88 3.62 -8.73
N ASP A 342 10.13 2.42 -8.22
CA ASP A 342 11.48 1.99 -7.89
C ASP A 342 12.28 1.66 -9.16
N GLY A 343 13.59 1.73 -9.05
CA GLY A 343 14.49 1.43 -10.15
C GLY A 343 15.96 1.39 -9.70
N PRO A 344 16.85 0.90 -10.57
CA PRO A 344 18.25 0.83 -10.26
C PRO A 344 18.85 2.19 -9.90
N LEU A 345 19.68 2.22 -8.86
CA LEU A 345 20.46 3.40 -8.47
C LEU A 345 21.71 3.53 -9.37
N ALA A 346 22.24 4.74 -9.53
CA ALA A 346 23.45 5.01 -10.33
C ALA A 346 24.68 4.20 -9.87
N GLY A 347 24.77 3.88 -8.57
CA GLY A 347 25.83 3.04 -7.99
C GLY A 347 25.55 1.54 -7.99
N GLY A 348 24.48 1.09 -8.66
CA GLY A 348 23.97 -0.27 -8.57
C GLY A 348 23.10 -0.49 -7.33
N GLY A 349 22.38 -1.59 -7.32
CA GLY A 349 21.40 -1.89 -6.27
C GLY A 349 20.03 -1.32 -6.58
N GLN A 350 19.02 -1.97 -6.01
CA GLN A 350 17.60 -1.62 -6.10
C GLN A 350 16.90 -2.23 -4.89
N MET A 351 15.98 -1.48 -4.27
CA MET A 351 15.23 -1.97 -3.11
C MET A 351 14.23 -3.05 -3.51
N GLY A 352 13.51 -2.84 -4.65
CA GLY A 352 12.48 -3.72 -5.16
C GLY A 352 12.89 -4.54 -6.37
N PRO A 353 12.01 -4.83 -7.34
CA PRO A 353 11.10 -3.83 -7.96
C PRO A 353 9.73 -3.71 -7.30
N PHE A 354 9.28 -2.48 -7.10
CA PHE A 354 7.92 -2.12 -6.68
C PHE A 354 7.54 -0.72 -7.17
N TYR A 355 6.28 -0.37 -7.05
CA TYR A 355 5.82 1.01 -7.15
C TYR A 355 4.91 1.33 -5.97
N GLU A 356 4.72 2.63 -5.69
CA GLU A 356 3.88 3.09 -4.60
C GLU A 356 2.82 4.08 -5.07
N LEU A 357 1.67 4.00 -4.39
CA LEU A 357 0.67 5.04 -4.30
C LEU A 357 0.61 5.49 -2.85
N GLU A 358 0.72 6.79 -2.60
CA GLU A 358 0.90 7.30 -1.25
C GLU A 358 -0.12 8.38 -0.94
N SER A 359 -0.66 8.42 0.28
CA SER A 359 -1.41 9.55 0.78
C SER A 359 -0.75 10.15 2.02
N VAL A 360 -0.81 11.46 2.13
CA VAL A 360 -0.23 12.22 3.24
C VAL A 360 -1.34 13.01 3.92
N ALA A 361 -1.44 12.89 5.25
CA ALA A 361 -2.31 13.75 6.04
C ALA A 361 -1.67 15.15 6.22
N PRO A 362 -2.45 16.19 6.45
CA PRO A 362 -1.91 17.50 6.83
C PRO A 362 -1.00 17.42 8.06
N ALA A 363 -0.12 18.39 8.21
CA ALA A 363 0.69 18.59 9.41
C ALA A 363 -0.18 18.61 10.67
N ALA A 364 0.16 17.81 11.67
CA ALA A 364 -0.66 17.57 12.84
C ALA A 364 -0.43 18.65 13.92
N PHE A 365 -1.05 19.82 13.77
CA PHE A 365 -1.02 20.88 14.79
C PHE A 365 -1.90 20.51 15.99
N LEU A 366 -1.40 19.64 16.88
CA LEU A 366 -2.18 19.08 17.98
C LEU A 366 -1.75 19.61 19.35
N VAL A 367 -2.71 20.08 20.13
CA VAL A 367 -2.52 20.31 21.57
C VAL A 367 -2.41 18.99 22.32
N PRO A 368 -1.91 18.96 23.57
CA PRO A 368 -1.95 17.75 24.41
C PRO A 368 -3.34 17.09 24.43
N GLY A 369 -3.38 15.78 24.16
CA GLY A 369 -4.62 14.99 24.03
C GLY A 369 -5.37 15.20 22.71
N GLY A 370 -4.95 16.16 21.87
CA GLY A 370 -5.55 16.39 20.54
C GLY A 370 -5.32 15.22 19.59
N LYS A 371 -6.28 15.03 18.65
CA LYS A 371 -6.28 13.91 17.71
C LYS A 371 -6.45 14.39 16.28
N GLN A 372 -5.84 13.67 15.35
CA GLN A 372 -6.07 13.78 13.90
C GLN A 372 -6.40 12.39 13.36
N VAL A 373 -7.41 12.31 12.51
CA VAL A 373 -7.79 11.06 11.84
C VAL A 373 -7.48 11.16 10.36
N HIS A 374 -7.01 10.06 9.76
CA HIS A 374 -6.80 9.94 8.32
C HIS A 374 -7.30 8.58 7.84
N HIS A 375 -8.24 8.60 6.91
CA HIS A 375 -8.77 7.40 6.27
C HIS A 375 -8.00 7.11 4.99
N HIS A 376 -7.74 5.84 4.77
CA HIS A 376 -7.14 5.37 3.52
C HIS A 376 -7.73 4.00 3.16
N SER A 377 -8.12 3.82 1.91
CA SER A 377 -8.71 2.58 1.42
C SER A 377 -7.99 2.13 0.16
N VAL A 378 -7.81 0.82 0.01
CA VAL A 378 -7.22 0.19 -1.17
C VAL A 378 -8.21 -0.79 -1.74
N TYR A 379 -8.34 -0.79 -3.05
CA TYR A 379 -9.24 -1.67 -3.80
C TYR A 379 -8.50 -2.27 -4.99
N HIS A 380 -8.65 -3.57 -5.19
CA HIS A 380 -8.15 -4.27 -6.37
C HIS A 380 -9.29 -4.95 -7.10
N PHE A 381 -9.28 -4.83 -8.40
CA PHE A 381 -10.25 -5.45 -9.30
C PHE A 381 -9.51 -6.26 -10.36
N THR A 382 -10.01 -7.47 -10.63
CA THR A 382 -9.58 -8.29 -11.76
C THR A 382 -10.79 -8.68 -12.58
N GLY A 383 -10.67 -8.67 -13.91
CA GLY A 383 -11.80 -8.95 -14.79
C GLY A 383 -11.49 -8.61 -16.25
N SER A 384 -12.53 -8.53 -17.07
CA SER A 384 -12.38 -8.12 -18.47
C SER A 384 -11.93 -6.66 -18.57
N PHE A 385 -11.19 -6.33 -19.64
CA PHE A 385 -10.78 -4.94 -19.89
C PHE A 385 -11.96 -3.97 -19.88
N ALA A 386 -13.08 -4.36 -20.51
CA ALA A 386 -14.27 -3.50 -20.58
C ALA A 386 -14.86 -3.20 -19.19
N ALA A 387 -14.90 -4.19 -18.31
CA ALA A 387 -15.40 -4.02 -16.95
C ALA A 387 -14.45 -3.13 -16.11
N LEU A 388 -13.14 -3.38 -16.19
CA LEU A 388 -12.15 -2.56 -15.51
C LEU A 388 -12.10 -1.11 -16.04
N ASP A 389 -12.26 -0.92 -17.33
CA ASP A 389 -12.35 0.40 -17.97
C ASP A 389 -13.58 1.18 -17.50
N ALA A 390 -14.72 0.50 -17.34
CA ALA A 390 -15.94 1.12 -16.82
C ALA A 390 -15.75 1.57 -15.35
N ILE A 391 -15.09 0.77 -14.50
CA ILE A 391 -14.74 1.16 -13.12
C ILE A 391 -13.78 2.35 -13.13
N CYS A 392 -12.73 2.30 -13.95
CA CYS A 392 -11.75 3.38 -14.06
C CYS A 392 -12.40 4.70 -14.48
N LYS A 393 -13.26 4.67 -15.51
CA LYS A 393 -14.02 5.85 -15.97
C LYS A 393 -14.91 6.42 -14.87
N LYS A 394 -15.57 5.56 -14.11
CA LYS A 394 -16.48 5.98 -13.05
C LYS A 394 -15.72 6.61 -11.88
N VAL A 395 -14.62 6.01 -11.44
CA VAL A 395 -13.91 6.40 -10.21
C VAL A 395 -12.79 7.41 -10.48
N LEU A 396 -11.99 7.19 -11.53
CA LEU A 396 -10.85 8.05 -11.86
C LEU A 396 -11.17 9.08 -12.95
N GLY A 397 -12.38 9.03 -13.55
CA GLY A 397 -12.84 9.98 -14.57
C GLY A 397 -12.14 9.83 -15.93
N THR A 398 -11.43 8.74 -16.17
CA THR A 398 -10.70 8.49 -17.43
C THR A 398 -10.73 7.02 -17.81
N GLY A 399 -10.61 6.73 -19.10
CA GLY A 399 -10.49 5.36 -19.59
C GLY A 399 -9.10 4.75 -19.41
N LEU A 400 -9.06 3.41 -19.39
CA LEU A 400 -7.83 2.63 -19.43
C LEU A 400 -7.20 2.68 -20.83
N THR A 401 -5.88 2.52 -20.90
CA THR A 401 -5.14 2.29 -22.13
C THR A 401 -4.63 0.86 -22.20
N GLN A 402 -4.76 0.19 -23.34
CA GLN A 402 -4.28 -1.20 -23.50
C GLN A 402 -2.75 -1.29 -23.63
N SER A 403 -2.10 -0.20 -23.99
CA SER A 403 -0.63 -0.09 -24.01
C SER A 403 -0.21 1.12 -23.20
N ALA A 404 0.93 1.00 -22.51
CA ALA A 404 1.57 2.18 -21.94
C ALA A 404 1.91 3.16 -23.07
N PRO A 405 1.64 4.46 -22.91
CA PRO A 405 1.99 5.47 -23.89
C PRO A 405 3.49 5.54 -24.09
#